data_69562b4609077d0019fdd6a7efd9ed29
#
_entry.id   69562b4609077d0019fdd6a7efd9ed29
#
_cell.length_a   1.000
_cell.length_b   1.000
_cell.length_c   1.000
_cell.angle_alpha   90.00
_cell.angle_beta   90.00
_cell.angle_gamma   90.00
#
_symmetry.space_group_name_H-M   'P 1'
#
loop_
_entity.id
_entity.type
_entity.pdbx_description
1 polymer ?
#
loop_
_entity_poly.entity_id
_entity_poly.type
_entity_poly.pdbx_seq_one_letter_code
_entity_poly.pdbx_strand_id
1 'polypeptide(L)'
;MPVPIQHPVDILRLNTCGSVDDGKSTLIGRLLYDSRSLMEDQIEALERSADLTGGGRIDLSTLTDGLRAEREQGITIDVAYRYFATPRRRFIIADTPGHVQYTRNMVTGASAANLAIVLVDARQGVTEQSRRHTCIAALLRIPHLIIAVNKMDLVDWSEERFIEIRDEFEGFLPRLDVKDVQFIPLSALTGDNVVEPSNHTPWYPGPTLLGHLESVHIGSDWNLNGLRFPVQWVNRPNRPTDPALHDFRGFSGQIAGGIVRVGQKVMALPSGQVSTVKQIWTYDGPLREAFCPQSITLMLEHDIDISRGDMIIGPDNLPGASADLRARVCWMHSRPLQRGRKYLLRHTTRTVQAVIADIEDRIDMATLEPVPDPAELALNDIGEVRLRTSGPLVFDGYSTNRLTGSFILIEPGTNATVGAGMLFPPTEVVKPEYSDFAI
;
A
#
# COMPACT_ATOMS: atom_id res chain seq x y z
N MET A 1 35.15 -14.99 9.44
CA MET A 1 34.01 -15.07 10.36
C MET A 1 32.78 -14.71 9.57
N PRO A 2 31.68 -15.46 9.61
CA PRO A 2 30.46 -15.07 8.93
C PRO A 2 29.93 -13.80 9.62
N VAL A 3 29.73 -12.74 8.84
CA VAL A 3 29.03 -11.53 9.29
C VAL A 3 27.64 -11.99 9.74
N PRO A 4 27.20 -11.68 10.97
CA PRO A 4 25.85 -12.02 11.38
C PRO A 4 24.88 -11.34 10.42
N ILE A 5 23.98 -12.13 9.82
CA ILE A 5 22.84 -11.61 9.07
C ILE A 5 22.05 -10.78 10.09
N GLN A 6 22.25 -9.45 10.06
CA GLN A 6 21.32 -8.57 10.74
C GLN A 6 19.99 -8.78 10.02
N HIS A 7 19.05 -9.44 10.67
CA HIS A 7 17.67 -9.45 10.21
C HIS A 7 17.29 -7.99 9.97
N PRO A 8 16.85 -7.61 8.77
CA PRO A 8 16.39 -6.25 8.54
C PRO A 8 15.33 -5.97 9.59
N VAL A 9 15.50 -4.89 10.36
CA VAL A 9 14.52 -4.49 11.36
C VAL A 9 13.19 -4.39 10.63
N ASP A 10 12.26 -5.23 11.02
CA ASP A 10 10.97 -5.38 10.35
C ASP A 10 10.21 -4.05 10.42
N ILE A 11 9.84 -3.50 9.26
CA ILE A 11 9.15 -2.21 9.16
C ILE A 11 7.69 -2.48 8.83
N LEU A 12 6.81 -2.22 9.79
CA LEU A 12 5.37 -2.25 9.54
C LEU A 12 4.89 -0.91 8.96
N ARG A 13 4.34 -0.97 7.76
CA ARG A 13 3.64 0.17 7.16
C ARG A 13 2.17 0.02 7.44
N LEU A 14 1.60 0.99 8.14
CA LEU A 14 0.19 0.99 8.49
C LEU A 14 -0.50 2.24 7.97
N ASN A 15 -1.77 2.07 7.61
CA ASN A 15 -2.66 3.14 7.19
C ASN A 15 -3.74 3.32 8.27
N THR A 16 -4.05 4.55 8.63
CA THR A 16 -5.17 4.89 9.49
C THR A 16 -6.29 5.52 8.69
N CYS A 17 -7.49 5.00 8.81
CA CYS A 17 -8.68 5.52 8.15
C CYS A 17 -9.90 5.44 9.10
N GLY A 18 -10.94 6.18 8.78
CA GLY A 18 -12.16 6.32 9.59
C GLY A 18 -12.86 7.63 9.21
N SER A 19 -14.09 7.83 9.66
CA SER A 19 -14.85 9.04 9.39
C SER A 19 -14.19 10.26 10.03
N VAL A 20 -14.66 11.43 9.66
CA VAL A 20 -14.34 12.66 10.40
C VAL A 20 -14.82 12.47 11.84
N ASP A 21 -14.04 12.93 12.80
CA ASP A 21 -14.30 12.84 14.24
C ASP A 21 -14.24 11.43 14.86
N ASP A 22 -13.88 10.37 14.13
CA ASP A 22 -13.65 9.04 14.74
C ASP A 22 -12.42 8.99 15.65
N GLY A 23 -11.57 10.05 15.65
CA GLY A 23 -10.42 10.20 16.53
C GLY A 23 -9.10 9.68 15.97
N LYS A 24 -8.93 9.71 14.64
CA LYS A 24 -7.67 9.29 13.96
C LYS A 24 -6.45 10.04 14.49
N SER A 25 -6.48 11.36 14.42
CA SER A 25 -5.39 12.23 14.87
C SER A 25 -5.06 12.02 16.35
N THR A 26 -6.10 11.84 17.18
CA THR A 26 -5.94 11.54 18.61
C THR A 26 -5.27 10.19 18.82
N LEU A 27 -5.66 9.16 18.06
CA LEU A 27 -5.07 7.81 18.16
C LEU A 27 -3.59 7.80 17.74
N ILE A 28 -3.26 8.46 16.65
CA ILE A 28 -1.87 8.57 16.19
C ILE A 28 -1.04 9.33 17.22
N GLY A 29 -1.54 10.46 17.70
CA GLY A 29 -0.88 11.24 18.73
C GLY A 29 -0.68 10.43 20.01
N ARG A 30 -1.66 9.62 20.41
CA ARG A 30 -1.58 8.73 21.57
C ARG A 30 -0.52 7.65 21.39
N LEU A 31 -0.48 7.00 20.23
CA LEU A 31 0.56 6.02 19.91
C LEU A 31 1.96 6.63 19.97
N LEU A 32 2.16 7.82 19.41
CA LEU A 32 3.46 8.51 19.43
C LEU A 32 3.86 8.94 20.84
N TYR A 33 2.91 9.44 21.64
CA TYR A 33 3.14 9.90 23.00
C TYR A 33 3.47 8.73 23.94
N ASP A 34 2.62 7.71 23.98
CA ASP A 34 2.75 6.59 24.92
C ASP A 34 3.90 5.65 24.53
N SER A 35 4.27 5.56 23.24
CA SER A 35 5.47 4.84 22.79
C SER A 35 6.79 5.59 23.04
N ARG A 36 6.74 6.79 23.65
CA ARG A 36 7.90 7.66 23.93
C ARG A 36 8.73 7.99 22.68
N SER A 37 8.05 8.13 21.54
CA SER A 37 8.70 8.40 20.26
C SER A 37 8.76 9.90 19.92
N LEU A 38 8.26 10.77 20.81
CA LEU A 38 8.30 12.21 20.65
C LEU A 38 9.62 12.78 21.17
N MET A 39 10.08 13.84 20.53
CA MET A 39 11.23 14.63 21.01
C MET A 39 10.83 15.50 22.20
N GLU A 40 11.78 15.83 23.06
CA GLU A 40 11.53 16.61 24.29
C GLU A 40 10.87 17.97 24.01
N ASP A 41 11.29 18.65 22.95
CA ASP A 41 10.71 19.92 22.50
C ASP A 41 9.23 19.81 22.10
N GLN A 42 8.84 18.68 21.52
CA GLN A 42 7.44 18.40 21.16
C GLN A 42 6.59 18.14 22.41
N ILE A 43 7.11 17.42 23.39
CA ILE A 43 6.44 17.17 24.67
C ILE A 43 6.23 18.47 25.43
N GLU A 44 7.27 19.30 25.56
CA GLU A 44 7.17 20.61 26.20
C GLU A 44 6.17 21.54 25.50
N ALA A 45 6.08 21.49 24.16
CA ALA A 45 5.11 22.29 23.41
C ALA A 45 3.67 21.86 23.71
N LEU A 46 3.43 20.56 23.84
CA LEU A 46 2.13 20.00 24.22
C LEU A 46 1.72 20.39 25.64
N GLU A 47 2.64 20.28 26.60
CA GLU A 47 2.41 20.64 27.99
C GLU A 47 2.09 22.14 28.15
N ARG A 48 2.86 22.99 27.49
CA ARG A 48 2.57 24.44 27.43
C ARG A 48 1.20 24.78 26.84
N SER A 49 0.79 24.03 25.80
CA SER A 49 -0.54 24.21 25.18
C SER A 49 -1.65 23.78 26.13
N ALA A 50 -1.46 22.69 26.88
CA ALA A 50 -2.40 22.21 27.88
C ALA A 50 -2.61 23.21 29.03
N ASP A 51 -1.52 23.86 29.49
CA ASP A 51 -1.57 24.89 30.52
C ASP A 51 -2.32 26.14 30.06
N LEU A 52 -2.16 26.54 28.80
CA LEU A 52 -2.82 27.71 28.22
C LEU A 52 -4.34 27.51 28.02
N THR A 53 -4.79 26.30 27.76
CA THR A 53 -6.22 25.98 27.58
C THR A 53 -6.98 25.77 28.92
N GLY A 54 -6.30 25.82 30.04
CA GLY A 54 -6.93 25.81 31.37
C GLY A 54 -7.58 24.49 31.78
N GLY A 55 -7.44 23.44 31.01
CA GLY A 55 -8.08 22.13 31.21
C GLY A 55 -7.14 21.03 31.70
N GLY A 56 -5.82 21.25 31.71
CA GLY A 56 -4.80 20.26 32.12
C GLY A 56 -4.74 19.01 31.25
N ARG A 57 -5.52 18.91 30.16
CA ARG A 57 -5.49 17.80 29.21
C ARG A 57 -4.65 18.16 28.00
N ILE A 58 -3.72 17.28 27.67
CA ILE A 58 -2.90 17.40 26.47
C ILE A 58 -3.76 17.03 25.23
N ASP A 59 -3.85 17.97 24.29
CA ASP A 59 -4.50 17.70 23.00
C ASP A 59 -3.49 17.05 22.03
N LEU A 60 -3.55 15.73 21.95
CA LEU A 60 -2.65 14.92 21.13
C LEU A 60 -2.95 15.00 19.64
N SER A 61 -4.11 15.53 19.22
CA SER A 61 -4.46 15.69 17.80
C SER A 61 -3.54 16.72 17.12
N THR A 62 -3.08 17.71 17.88
CA THR A 62 -2.18 18.76 17.36
C THR A 62 -0.82 18.25 16.88
N LEU A 63 -0.41 17.04 17.28
CA LEU A 63 0.81 16.39 16.81
C LEU A 63 0.75 15.96 15.36
N THR A 64 -0.45 15.73 14.84
CA THR A 64 -0.67 15.20 13.50
C THR A 64 -0.98 16.27 12.47
N ASP A 65 -1.56 17.40 12.88
CA ASP A 65 -1.99 18.46 11.98
C ASP A 65 -0.79 19.27 11.46
N GLY A 66 -0.29 18.86 10.30
CA GLY A 66 0.90 19.47 9.67
C GLY A 66 0.62 20.74 8.88
N LEU A 67 -0.50 20.78 8.16
CA LEU A 67 -0.87 21.90 7.31
C LEU A 67 -1.68 22.95 8.08
N ARG A 68 -1.48 24.24 7.72
CA ARG A 68 -2.27 25.32 8.33
C ARG A 68 -3.77 25.13 8.07
N ALA A 69 -4.15 24.68 6.87
CA ALA A 69 -5.53 24.41 6.50
C ALA A 69 -6.14 23.24 7.31
N GLU A 70 -5.36 22.23 7.64
CA GLU A 70 -5.79 21.10 8.51
C GLU A 70 -6.11 21.60 9.92
N ARG A 71 -5.23 22.45 10.48
CA ARG A 71 -5.45 23.06 11.79
C ARG A 71 -6.64 24.00 11.85
N GLU A 72 -6.88 24.78 10.77
CA GLU A 72 -8.02 25.70 10.69
C GLU A 72 -9.36 24.97 10.49
N GLN A 73 -9.36 23.82 9.82
CA GLN A 73 -10.56 23.04 9.51
C GLN A 73 -10.78 21.83 10.44
N GLY A 74 -9.76 21.42 11.20
CA GLY A 74 -9.82 20.26 12.08
C GLY A 74 -9.95 18.92 11.32
N ILE A 75 -9.49 18.86 10.05
CA ILE A 75 -9.56 17.65 9.22
C ILE A 75 -8.23 17.39 8.55
N THR A 76 -7.88 16.12 8.38
CA THR A 76 -6.75 15.70 7.53
C THR A 76 -7.10 15.89 6.07
N ILE A 77 -6.25 16.57 5.30
CA ILE A 77 -6.47 16.87 3.88
C ILE A 77 -5.57 16.02 2.99
N ASP A 78 -4.29 15.92 3.34
CA ASP A 78 -3.30 15.16 2.57
C ASP A 78 -2.75 13.98 3.37
N VAL A 79 -2.02 13.09 2.70
CA VAL A 79 -1.36 11.96 3.39
C VAL A 79 -0.16 12.46 4.15
N ALA A 80 -0.17 12.28 5.45
CA ALA A 80 0.97 12.56 6.31
C ALA A 80 1.64 11.25 6.76
N TYR A 81 2.97 11.17 6.57
CA TYR A 81 3.73 10.03 7.06
C TYR A 81 4.36 10.34 8.41
N ARG A 82 4.13 9.46 9.38
CA ARG A 82 4.72 9.52 10.71
C ARG A 82 5.56 8.28 10.97
N TYR A 83 6.66 8.47 11.67
CA TYR A 83 7.63 7.43 11.94
C TYR A 83 7.79 7.27 13.44
N PHE A 84 7.72 6.04 13.91
CA PHE A 84 8.07 5.73 15.29
C PHE A 84 8.70 4.34 15.38
N ALA A 85 9.30 4.03 16.52
CA ALA A 85 9.95 2.77 16.74
C ALA A 85 9.75 2.32 18.19
N THR A 86 9.59 1.02 18.36
CA THR A 86 9.72 0.36 19.67
C THR A 86 10.99 -0.51 19.67
N PRO A 87 11.42 -1.07 20.78
CA PRO A 87 12.51 -2.02 20.79
C PRO A 87 12.29 -3.25 19.89
N ARG A 88 11.04 -3.55 19.55
CA ARG A 88 10.66 -4.74 18.75
C ARG A 88 10.54 -4.46 17.26
N ARG A 89 10.02 -3.26 16.88
CA ARG A 89 9.65 -2.98 15.49
C ARG A 89 9.73 -1.50 15.16
N ARG A 90 9.95 -1.18 13.87
CA ARG A 90 9.81 0.16 13.31
C ARG A 90 8.48 0.30 12.58
N PHE A 91 7.88 1.50 12.64
CA PHE A 91 6.56 1.77 12.09
C PHE A 91 6.58 2.99 11.19
N ILE A 92 5.82 2.89 10.11
CA ILE A 92 5.48 4.02 9.24
C ILE A 92 3.96 4.11 9.22
N ILE A 93 3.42 5.20 9.77
CA ILE A 93 1.98 5.48 9.73
C ILE A 93 1.71 6.38 8.54
N ALA A 94 0.82 5.97 7.66
CA ALA A 94 0.18 6.84 6.68
C ALA A 94 -1.13 7.35 7.28
N ASP A 95 -1.14 8.57 7.78
CA ASP A 95 -2.36 9.24 8.20
C ASP A 95 -3.13 9.72 6.98
N THR A 96 -4.36 9.24 6.82
CA THR A 96 -5.16 9.50 5.63
C THR A 96 -6.47 10.21 5.96
N PRO A 97 -6.93 11.09 5.05
CA PRO A 97 -8.16 11.83 5.26
C PRO A 97 -9.39 10.93 5.45
N GLY A 98 -10.26 11.30 6.38
CA GLY A 98 -11.53 10.63 6.60
C GLY A 98 -12.68 11.13 5.71
N HIS A 99 -12.52 12.29 5.08
CA HIS A 99 -13.58 12.91 4.29
C HIS A 99 -13.68 12.32 2.87
N VAL A 100 -14.90 12.08 2.39
CA VAL A 100 -15.17 11.46 1.07
C VAL A 100 -14.45 12.16 -0.07
N GLN A 101 -14.32 13.49 -0.04
CA GLN A 101 -13.65 14.26 -1.09
C GLN A 101 -12.16 13.94 -1.24
N TYR A 102 -11.53 13.38 -0.22
CA TYR A 102 -10.10 13.06 -0.19
C TYR A 102 -9.81 11.55 -0.29
N THR A 103 -10.77 10.75 -0.73
CA THR A 103 -10.61 9.29 -0.90
C THR A 103 -9.38 8.91 -1.72
N ARG A 104 -8.99 9.73 -2.72
CA ARG A 104 -7.74 9.55 -3.49
C ARG A 104 -6.49 9.51 -2.61
N ASN A 105 -6.44 10.37 -1.59
CA ASN A 105 -5.31 10.45 -0.68
C ASN A 105 -5.29 9.21 0.24
N MET A 106 -6.47 8.73 0.66
CA MET A 106 -6.59 7.45 1.36
C MET A 106 -6.06 6.28 0.53
N VAL A 107 -6.45 6.16 -0.75
CA VAL A 107 -5.94 5.11 -1.65
C VAL A 107 -4.42 5.21 -1.80
N THR A 108 -3.87 6.43 -1.90
CA THR A 108 -2.43 6.65 -2.00
C THR A 108 -1.69 6.17 -0.76
N GLY A 109 -2.14 6.56 0.44
CA GLY A 109 -1.53 6.14 1.71
C GLY A 109 -1.66 4.63 1.95
N ALA A 110 -2.83 4.07 1.63
CA ALA A 110 -3.14 2.67 1.83
C ALA A 110 -2.42 1.72 0.84
N SER A 111 -2.04 2.20 -0.35
CA SER A 111 -1.46 1.35 -1.41
C SER A 111 -0.15 0.65 -1.03
N ALA A 112 0.62 1.23 -0.12
CA ALA A 112 1.89 0.68 0.37
C ALA A 112 1.78 0.03 1.76
N ALA A 113 0.58 0.01 2.36
CA ALA A 113 0.38 -0.49 3.71
C ALA A 113 0.36 -2.02 3.78
N ASN A 114 0.92 -2.56 4.86
CA ASN A 114 0.81 -3.95 5.26
C ASN A 114 -0.41 -4.18 6.17
N LEU A 115 -0.83 -3.12 6.89
CA LEU A 115 -1.93 -3.18 7.83
C LEU A 115 -2.78 -1.90 7.72
N ALA A 116 -4.10 -2.02 7.80
CA ALA A 116 -5.00 -0.88 7.89
C ALA A 116 -5.72 -0.87 9.25
N ILE A 117 -5.79 0.31 9.88
CA ILE A 117 -6.59 0.55 11.07
C ILE A 117 -7.82 1.35 10.64
N VAL A 118 -8.99 0.75 10.70
CA VAL A 118 -10.27 1.42 10.48
C VAL A 118 -10.85 1.81 11.83
N LEU A 119 -10.91 3.11 12.10
CA LEU A 119 -11.54 3.63 13.31
C LEU A 119 -13.05 3.69 13.16
N VAL A 120 -13.74 3.37 14.22
CA VAL A 120 -15.21 3.44 14.35
C VAL A 120 -15.56 4.06 15.69
N ASP A 121 -16.34 5.13 15.68
CA ASP A 121 -16.89 5.72 16.91
C ASP A 121 -17.94 4.78 17.50
N ALA A 122 -17.70 4.28 18.72
CA ALA A 122 -18.60 3.34 19.41
C ALA A 122 -20.03 3.86 19.55
N ARG A 123 -20.23 5.17 19.63
CA ARG A 123 -21.58 5.79 19.71
C ARG A 123 -22.35 5.65 18.40
N GLN A 124 -21.67 5.83 17.24
CA GLN A 124 -22.28 5.82 15.92
C GLN A 124 -22.37 4.41 15.35
N GLY A 125 -21.41 3.54 15.64
CA GLY A 125 -21.30 2.22 15.04
C GLY A 125 -20.82 2.26 13.59
N VAL A 126 -21.22 1.27 12.80
CA VAL A 126 -20.80 1.11 11.41
C VAL A 126 -21.49 2.14 10.52
N THR A 127 -20.72 3.05 9.95
CA THR A 127 -21.21 4.07 9.02
C THR A 127 -20.94 3.65 7.55
N GLU A 128 -21.57 4.32 6.58
CA GLU A 128 -21.25 4.15 5.16
C GLU A 128 -19.74 4.39 4.90
N GLN A 129 -19.15 5.36 5.60
CA GLN A 129 -17.75 5.70 5.46
C GLN A 129 -16.83 4.59 6.02
N SER A 130 -17.20 3.97 7.16
CA SER A 130 -16.48 2.81 7.71
C SER A 130 -16.49 1.64 6.73
N ARG A 131 -17.66 1.35 6.12
CA ARG A 131 -17.79 0.32 5.06
C ARG A 131 -16.93 0.64 3.85
N ARG A 132 -16.94 1.89 3.38
CA ARG A 132 -16.14 2.36 2.23
C ARG A 132 -14.65 2.19 2.48
N HIS A 133 -14.16 2.60 3.65
CA HIS A 133 -12.74 2.48 4.00
C HIS A 133 -12.32 1.01 4.09
N THR A 134 -13.15 0.17 4.69
CA THR A 134 -12.91 -1.28 4.76
C THR A 134 -12.88 -1.90 3.35
N CYS A 135 -13.82 -1.51 2.48
CA CYS A 135 -13.88 -1.96 1.10
C CYS A 135 -12.61 -1.55 0.31
N ILE A 136 -12.15 -0.30 0.45
CA ILE A 136 -10.93 0.18 -0.20
C ILE A 136 -9.71 -0.59 0.33
N ALA A 137 -9.59 -0.78 1.65
CA ALA A 137 -8.50 -1.55 2.24
C ALA A 137 -8.48 -2.99 1.71
N ALA A 138 -9.63 -3.63 1.60
CA ALA A 138 -9.80 -4.97 1.05
C ALA A 138 -9.44 -5.03 -0.45
N LEU A 139 -9.92 -4.08 -1.26
CA LEU A 139 -9.61 -3.98 -2.68
C LEU A 139 -8.12 -3.77 -2.94
N LEU A 140 -7.47 -2.97 -2.10
CA LEU A 140 -6.02 -2.79 -2.13
C LEU A 140 -5.27 -4.00 -1.56
N ARG A 141 -5.99 -5.06 -1.18
CA ARG A 141 -5.45 -6.30 -0.63
C ARG A 141 -4.48 -6.06 0.52
N ILE A 142 -4.83 -5.17 1.42
CA ILE A 142 -4.09 -5.01 2.65
C ILE A 142 -4.32 -6.27 3.49
N PRO A 143 -3.26 -7.02 3.82
CA PRO A 143 -3.44 -8.36 4.38
C PRO A 143 -4.00 -8.36 5.80
N HIS A 144 -3.71 -7.33 6.58
CA HIS A 144 -4.10 -7.22 7.98
C HIS A 144 -5.02 -6.02 8.21
N LEU A 145 -6.13 -6.24 8.87
CA LEU A 145 -7.13 -5.22 9.18
C LEU A 145 -7.39 -5.15 10.68
N ILE A 146 -7.31 -3.96 11.25
CA ILE A 146 -7.76 -3.69 12.60
C ILE A 146 -9.02 -2.82 12.54
N ILE A 147 -10.09 -3.27 13.16
CA ILE A 147 -11.26 -2.45 13.44
C ILE A 147 -11.11 -1.92 14.87
N ALA A 148 -10.70 -0.67 14.97
CA ALA A 148 -10.51 0.02 16.24
C ALA A 148 -11.83 0.68 16.66
N VAL A 149 -12.56 0.03 17.57
CA VAL A 149 -13.80 0.57 18.14
C VAL A 149 -13.41 1.60 19.20
N ASN A 150 -13.36 2.86 18.76
CA ASN A 150 -12.87 3.98 19.55
C ASN A 150 -13.98 4.67 20.33
N LYS A 151 -13.58 5.46 21.34
CA LYS A 151 -14.47 6.20 22.23
C LYS A 151 -15.36 5.29 23.09
N MET A 152 -14.84 4.14 23.48
CA MET A 152 -15.53 3.22 24.37
C MET A 152 -15.85 3.87 25.75
N ASP A 153 -15.06 4.87 26.14
CA ASP A 153 -15.31 5.72 27.33
C ASP A 153 -16.64 6.49 27.26
N LEU A 154 -17.17 6.74 26.06
CA LEU A 154 -18.44 7.45 25.86
C LEU A 154 -19.68 6.53 25.77
N VAL A 155 -19.46 5.23 25.87
CA VAL A 155 -20.53 4.20 25.89
C VAL A 155 -20.36 3.29 27.10
N ASP A 156 -19.77 3.83 28.19
CA ASP A 156 -19.58 3.14 29.47
C ASP A 156 -18.88 1.76 29.32
N TRP A 157 -17.98 1.62 28.34
CA TRP A 157 -17.22 0.40 28.06
C TRP A 157 -18.08 -0.85 27.84
N SER A 158 -19.30 -0.65 27.28
CA SER A 158 -20.28 -1.72 27.05
C SER A 158 -19.75 -2.81 26.13
N GLU A 159 -19.71 -4.05 26.63
CA GLU A 159 -19.39 -5.24 25.86
C GLU A 159 -20.44 -5.49 24.79
N GLU A 160 -21.72 -5.29 25.08
CA GLU A 160 -22.83 -5.48 24.16
C GLU A 160 -22.68 -4.57 22.94
N ARG A 161 -22.33 -3.28 23.18
CA ARG A 161 -22.10 -2.32 22.09
C ARG A 161 -20.93 -2.71 21.21
N PHE A 162 -19.84 -3.19 21.78
CA PHE A 162 -18.70 -3.71 21.03
C PHE A 162 -19.08 -4.93 20.18
N ILE A 163 -19.84 -5.86 20.74
CA ILE A 163 -20.32 -7.06 20.04
C ILE A 163 -21.24 -6.67 18.87
N GLU A 164 -22.18 -5.76 19.06
CA GLU A 164 -23.07 -5.27 17.99
C GLU A 164 -22.25 -4.75 16.78
N ILE A 165 -21.25 -3.91 17.05
CA ILE A 165 -20.39 -3.34 16.00
C ILE A 165 -19.58 -4.44 15.31
N ARG A 166 -18.99 -5.37 16.08
CA ARG A 166 -18.25 -6.50 15.53
C ARG A 166 -19.12 -7.36 14.63
N ASP A 167 -20.30 -7.75 15.09
CA ASP A 167 -21.22 -8.64 14.36
C ASP A 167 -21.71 -7.97 13.06
N GLU A 168 -21.92 -6.65 13.06
CA GLU A 168 -22.25 -5.90 11.85
C GLU A 168 -21.08 -5.92 10.83
N PHE A 169 -19.83 -5.78 11.26
CA PHE A 169 -18.67 -5.94 10.40
C PHE A 169 -18.57 -7.38 9.87
N GLU A 170 -18.69 -8.37 10.74
CA GLU A 170 -18.63 -9.80 10.37
C GLU A 170 -19.71 -10.17 9.33
N GLY A 171 -20.81 -9.44 9.28
CA GLY A 171 -21.87 -9.63 8.30
C GLY A 171 -21.48 -9.27 6.86
N PHE A 172 -20.55 -8.34 6.64
CA PHE A 172 -20.14 -7.94 5.29
C PHE A 172 -18.68 -8.26 4.93
N LEU A 173 -17.79 -8.46 5.91
CA LEU A 173 -16.39 -8.81 5.68
C LEU A 173 -16.17 -10.03 4.76
N PRO A 174 -16.98 -11.11 4.83
CA PRO A 174 -16.81 -12.27 3.93
C PRO A 174 -16.94 -11.91 2.44
N ARG A 175 -17.68 -10.84 2.11
CA ARG A 175 -17.81 -10.35 0.72
C ARG A 175 -16.54 -9.65 0.21
N LEU A 176 -15.64 -9.25 1.11
CA LEU A 176 -14.45 -8.49 0.80
C LEU A 176 -13.16 -9.33 0.73
N ASP A 177 -13.24 -10.65 0.92
CA ASP A 177 -12.07 -11.57 0.92
C ASP A 177 -10.93 -11.12 1.87
N VAL A 178 -11.27 -10.55 3.02
CA VAL A 178 -10.31 -10.18 4.07
C VAL A 178 -10.17 -11.35 5.04
N LYS A 179 -8.94 -11.80 5.28
CA LYS A 179 -8.66 -13.02 6.05
C LYS A 179 -8.25 -12.78 7.49
N ASP A 180 -7.55 -11.69 7.75
CA ASP A 180 -7.02 -11.34 9.06
C ASP A 180 -7.61 -10.02 9.54
N VAL A 181 -8.57 -10.13 10.46
CA VAL A 181 -9.28 -8.98 11.04
C VAL A 181 -9.24 -9.07 12.55
N GLN A 182 -8.70 -8.03 13.19
CA GLN A 182 -8.67 -7.89 14.64
C GLN A 182 -9.61 -6.76 15.09
N PHE A 183 -10.51 -7.04 16.01
CA PHE A 183 -11.34 -6.02 16.65
C PHE A 183 -10.74 -5.62 17.99
N ILE A 184 -10.57 -4.31 18.22
CA ILE A 184 -9.97 -3.79 19.46
C ILE A 184 -10.86 -2.67 20.01
N PRO A 185 -11.48 -2.87 21.20
CA PRO A 185 -12.17 -1.81 21.91
C PRO A 185 -11.15 -0.88 22.57
N LEU A 186 -11.19 0.41 22.29
CA LEU A 186 -10.20 1.35 22.84
C LEU A 186 -10.77 2.76 23.09
N SER A 187 -10.03 3.55 23.82
CA SER A 187 -10.20 5.01 23.87
C SER A 187 -8.87 5.69 23.54
N ALA A 188 -8.81 6.33 22.39
CA ALA A 188 -7.64 7.13 22.00
C ALA A 188 -7.42 8.33 22.94
N LEU A 189 -8.49 8.83 23.56
CA LEU A 189 -8.43 9.98 24.47
C LEU A 189 -7.78 9.63 25.82
N THR A 190 -8.17 8.50 26.40
CA THR A 190 -7.68 8.06 27.72
C THR A 190 -6.47 7.13 27.63
N GLY A 191 -6.24 6.49 26.45
CA GLY A 191 -5.13 5.58 26.20
C GLY A 191 -5.46 4.11 26.44
N ASP A 192 -6.69 3.82 26.88
CA ASP A 192 -7.12 2.46 27.18
C ASP A 192 -7.05 1.54 25.97
N ASN A 193 -6.41 0.39 26.11
CA ASN A 193 -6.14 -0.62 25.08
C ASN A 193 -5.33 -0.09 23.86
N VAL A 194 -4.70 1.07 23.98
CA VAL A 194 -3.79 1.58 22.94
C VAL A 194 -2.40 0.99 23.13
N VAL A 195 -1.72 1.28 24.24
CA VAL A 195 -0.41 0.72 24.61
C VAL A 195 -0.56 -0.26 25.77
N GLU A 196 -1.23 0.15 26.84
CA GLU A 196 -1.47 -0.67 28.02
C GLU A 196 -2.90 -1.26 28.01
N PRO A 197 -3.10 -2.47 28.54
CA PRO A 197 -4.43 -3.06 28.70
C PRO A 197 -5.33 -2.19 29.59
N SER A 198 -6.60 -2.07 29.23
CA SER A 198 -7.59 -1.34 30.00
C SER A 198 -8.17 -2.18 31.15
N ASN A 199 -8.30 -1.57 32.33
CA ASN A 199 -9.06 -2.15 33.43
C ASN A 199 -10.58 -2.04 33.23
N HIS A 200 -11.03 -1.23 32.30
CA HIS A 200 -12.45 -1.01 32.01
C HIS A 200 -13.04 -2.08 31.10
N THR A 201 -12.21 -2.88 30.41
CA THR A 201 -12.63 -3.94 29.50
C THR A 201 -12.13 -5.34 29.93
N PRO A 202 -12.47 -5.80 31.17
CA PRO A 202 -12.03 -7.13 31.63
C PRO A 202 -12.61 -8.28 30.80
N TRP A 203 -13.64 -8.03 30.02
CA TRP A 203 -14.29 -8.95 29.08
C TRP A 203 -13.53 -9.09 27.76
N TYR A 204 -12.57 -8.20 27.47
CA TYR A 204 -11.77 -8.26 26.24
C TYR A 204 -10.43 -8.98 26.49
N PRO A 205 -10.28 -10.23 25.99
CA PRO A 205 -9.05 -11.01 26.21
C PRO A 205 -7.97 -10.75 25.12
N GLY A 206 -8.26 -9.86 24.17
CA GLY A 206 -7.39 -9.60 23.03
C GLY A 206 -6.20 -8.69 23.35
N PRO A 207 -5.31 -8.49 22.38
CA PRO A 207 -4.14 -7.63 22.54
C PRO A 207 -4.51 -6.14 22.57
N THR A 208 -3.65 -5.32 23.14
CA THR A 208 -3.68 -3.86 22.91
C THR A 208 -3.34 -3.53 21.47
N LEU A 209 -3.64 -2.32 21.02
CA LEU A 209 -3.33 -1.90 19.65
C LEU A 209 -1.82 -2.04 19.37
N LEU A 210 -0.96 -1.46 20.22
CA LEU A 210 0.49 -1.56 20.04
C LEU A 210 0.98 -3.00 20.15
N GLY A 211 0.46 -3.79 21.09
CA GLY A 211 0.80 -5.20 21.23
C GLY A 211 0.50 -6.01 19.97
N HIS A 212 -0.62 -5.76 19.30
CA HIS A 212 -0.95 -6.36 18.02
C HIS A 212 0.00 -5.88 16.91
N LEU A 213 0.24 -4.56 16.82
CA LEU A 213 1.14 -3.99 15.82
C LEU A 213 2.58 -4.53 15.93
N GLU A 214 3.05 -4.84 17.13
CA GLU A 214 4.36 -5.44 17.37
C GLU A 214 4.42 -6.93 17.02
N SER A 215 3.31 -7.65 17.13
CA SER A 215 3.25 -9.11 17.00
C SER A 215 2.78 -9.60 15.63
N VAL A 216 2.03 -8.78 14.87
CA VAL A 216 1.53 -9.17 13.55
C VAL A 216 2.68 -9.56 12.62
N HIS A 217 2.57 -10.73 11.98
CA HIS A 217 3.62 -11.27 11.12
C HIS A 217 3.40 -10.85 9.67
N ILE A 218 4.29 -10.01 9.14
CA ILE A 218 4.23 -9.50 7.74
C ILE A 218 5.24 -10.19 6.81
N GLY A 219 6.06 -11.08 7.30
CA GLY A 219 7.08 -11.78 6.49
C GLY A 219 6.48 -12.71 5.44
N SER A 220 5.28 -13.24 5.66
CA SER A 220 4.54 -14.07 4.71
C SER A 220 3.84 -13.29 3.60
N ASP A 221 3.75 -11.96 3.72
CA ASP A 221 3.04 -11.11 2.75
C ASP A 221 3.89 -10.84 1.51
N TRP A 222 5.18 -11.14 1.57
CA TRP A 222 6.07 -10.96 0.45
C TRP A 222 5.87 -12.07 -0.59
N ASN A 223 5.63 -11.66 -1.82
CA ASN A 223 5.59 -12.62 -2.92
C ASN A 223 7.01 -13.09 -3.27
N LEU A 224 7.39 -14.25 -2.74
CA LEU A 224 8.68 -14.89 -3.03
C LEU A 224 8.61 -15.86 -4.21
N ASN A 225 7.45 -15.98 -4.86
CA ASN A 225 7.24 -16.86 -6.00
C ASN A 225 7.40 -16.09 -7.31
N GLY A 226 8.29 -16.57 -8.17
CA GLY A 226 8.50 -16.01 -9.50
C GLY A 226 9.20 -14.65 -9.49
N LEU A 227 10.42 -14.61 -10.00
CA LEU A 227 11.18 -13.35 -10.10
C LEU A 227 10.43 -12.34 -10.97
N ARG A 228 10.24 -11.13 -10.43
CA ARG A 228 9.75 -9.94 -11.12
C ARG A 228 10.65 -8.77 -10.78
N PHE A 229 11.41 -8.29 -11.74
CA PHE A 229 12.32 -7.18 -11.56
C PHE A 229 12.09 -6.12 -12.64
N PRO A 230 11.18 -5.16 -12.41
CA PRO A 230 10.97 -4.03 -13.32
C PRO A 230 12.21 -3.14 -13.37
N VAL A 231 12.76 -2.94 -14.54
CA VAL A 231 13.95 -2.10 -14.73
C VAL A 231 13.56 -0.63 -14.65
N GLN A 232 14.12 0.06 -13.66
CA GLN A 232 13.88 1.48 -13.46
C GLN A 232 14.96 2.35 -14.08
N TRP A 233 16.20 1.88 -14.05
CA TRP A 233 17.34 2.62 -14.53
C TRP A 233 18.42 1.70 -15.09
N VAL A 234 19.04 2.09 -16.22
CA VAL A 234 20.24 1.43 -16.74
C VAL A 234 21.44 2.25 -16.30
N ASN A 235 22.22 1.68 -15.40
CA ASN A 235 23.37 2.33 -14.80
C ASN A 235 24.64 2.04 -15.62
N ARG A 236 25.19 3.06 -16.26
CA ARG A 236 26.49 3.05 -16.94
C ARG A 236 27.27 4.25 -16.47
N PRO A 237 28.26 4.09 -15.54
CA PRO A 237 29.07 5.20 -15.07
C PRO A 237 29.83 5.84 -16.22
N ASN A 238 29.68 7.16 -16.38
CA ASN A 238 30.45 7.92 -17.35
C ASN A 238 31.83 8.22 -16.76
N ARG A 239 32.94 7.75 -17.39
CA ARG A 239 34.31 7.94 -16.97
C ARG A 239 34.56 7.55 -15.51
N PRO A 240 34.36 6.28 -15.14
CA PRO A 240 34.63 5.85 -13.78
C PRO A 240 36.11 6.00 -13.47
N THR A 241 36.44 6.47 -12.28
CA THR A 241 37.82 6.52 -11.79
C THR A 241 38.37 5.15 -11.43
N ASP A 242 37.47 4.21 -11.12
CA ASP A 242 37.78 2.81 -10.85
C ASP A 242 37.79 2.02 -12.17
N PRO A 243 38.92 1.41 -12.56
CA PRO A 243 39.03 0.57 -13.75
C PRO A 243 38.03 -0.60 -13.77
N ALA A 244 37.63 -1.13 -12.61
CA ALA A 244 36.65 -2.20 -12.50
C ALA A 244 35.23 -1.81 -12.98
N LEU A 245 34.97 -0.50 -13.08
CA LEU A 245 33.68 0.03 -13.52
C LEU A 245 33.67 0.48 -14.99
N HIS A 246 34.76 0.33 -15.74
CA HIS A 246 34.85 0.76 -17.16
C HIS A 246 33.77 0.12 -18.03
N ASP A 247 33.52 -1.19 -17.84
CA ASP A 247 32.53 -1.95 -18.59
C ASP A 247 31.27 -2.24 -17.75
N PHE A 248 31.07 -1.47 -16.70
CA PHE A 248 29.93 -1.67 -15.82
C PHE A 248 28.63 -1.30 -16.55
N ARG A 249 27.74 -2.28 -16.72
CA ARG A 249 26.34 -2.10 -17.12
C ARG A 249 25.45 -2.80 -16.12
N GLY A 250 24.77 -2.02 -15.29
CA GLY A 250 23.84 -2.53 -14.28
C GLY A 250 22.40 -2.10 -14.53
N PHE A 251 21.47 -2.98 -14.23
CA PHE A 251 20.04 -2.73 -14.30
C PHE A 251 19.53 -2.53 -12.88
N SER A 252 19.16 -1.28 -12.56
CA SER A 252 18.72 -0.92 -11.21
C SER A 252 17.20 -0.90 -11.13
N GLY A 253 16.66 -1.40 -9.99
CA GLY A 253 15.23 -1.46 -9.73
C GLY A 253 14.94 -2.07 -8.36
N GLN A 254 13.66 -2.20 -8.07
CA GLN A 254 13.16 -2.92 -6.90
C GLN A 254 12.64 -4.28 -7.33
N ILE A 255 13.00 -5.33 -6.60
CA ILE A 255 12.42 -6.67 -6.83
C ILE A 255 10.93 -6.60 -6.46
N ALA A 256 10.07 -6.83 -7.42
CA ALA A 256 8.63 -6.81 -7.26
C ALA A 256 8.04 -8.20 -6.92
N GLY A 257 8.83 -9.24 -7.04
CA GLY A 257 8.48 -10.61 -6.67
C GLY A 257 9.65 -11.55 -6.81
N GLY A 258 9.63 -12.63 -6.04
CA GLY A 258 10.60 -13.71 -6.10
C GLY A 258 11.94 -13.41 -5.45
N ILE A 259 12.87 -14.31 -5.75
CA ILE A 259 14.26 -14.31 -5.29
C ILE A 259 15.15 -14.34 -6.51
N VAL A 260 16.26 -13.62 -6.48
CA VAL A 260 17.28 -13.63 -7.53
C VAL A 260 18.64 -14.03 -6.94
N ARG A 261 19.37 -14.89 -7.66
CA ARG A 261 20.69 -15.42 -7.25
C ARG A 261 21.74 -15.17 -8.33
N VAL A 262 22.98 -14.98 -7.90
CA VAL A 262 24.13 -14.99 -8.83
C VAL A 262 24.19 -16.36 -9.49
N GLY A 263 24.39 -16.40 -10.81
CA GLY A 263 24.39 -17.61 -11.64
C GLY A 263 23.00 -18.07 -12.11
N GLN A 264 21.92 -17.40 -11.68
CA GLN A 264 20.55 -17.72 -12.12
C GLN A 264 20.30 -17.26 -13.56
N LYS A 265 19.66 -18.13 -14.36
CA LYS A 265 19.14 -17.74 -15.67
C LYS A 265 17.95 -16.79 -15.50
N VAL A 266 17.92 -15.75 -16.32
CA VAL A 266 16.86 -14.74 -16.36
C VAL A 266 16.49 -14.41 -17.79
N MET A 267 15.28 -13.90 -17.99
CA MET A 267 14.76 -13.48 -19.28
C MET A 267 14.31 -12.02 -19.20
N ALA A 268 14.64 -11.24 -20.20
CA ALA A 268 14.16 -9.87 -20.35
C ALA A 268 12.89 -9.83 -21.19
N LEU A 269 11.83 -9.20 -20.70
CA LEU A 269 10.59 -8.99 -21.43
C LEU A 269 10.40 -7.50 -21.75
N PRO A 270 9.89 -7.17 -22.98
CA PRO A 270 9.22 -8.06 -23.92
C PRO A 270 10.12 -8.80 -24.92
N SER A 271 11.44 -8.55 -24.94
CA SER A 271 12.35 -9.07 -25.98
C SER A 271 12.50 -10.60 -25.99
N GLY A 272 12.25 -11.28 -24.85
CA GLY A 272 12.45 -12.71 -24.69
C GLY A 272 13.93 -13.13 -24.59
N GLN A 273 14.89 -12.19 -24.61
CA GLN A 273 16.31 -12.50 -24.54
C GLN A 273 16.68 -13.07 -23.16
N VAL A 274 17.51 -14.11 -23.17
CA VAL A 274 17.94 -14.82 -21.97
C VAL A 274 19.38 -14.50 -21.65
N SER A 275 19.69 -14.32 -20.36
CA SER A 275 21.03 -14.14 -19.85
C SER A 275 21.17 -14.79 -18.48
N THR A 276 22.32 -14.65 -17.86
CA THR A 276 22.63 -15.15 -16.52
C THR A 276 23.01 -13.99 -15.63
N VAL A 277 22.57 -14.02 -14.37
CA VAL A 277 22.93 -12.99 -13.38
C VAL A 277 24.40 -13.15 -13.02
N LYS A 278 25.21 -12.15 -13.37
CA LYS A 278 26.64 -12.10 -13.08
C LYS A 278 26.94 -11.62 -11.67
N GLN A 279 26.29 -10.52 -11.27
CA GLN A 279 26.45 -9.92 -9.95
C GLN A 279 25.15 -9.23 -9.50
N ILE A 280 25.00 -9.11 -8.19
CA ILE A 280 23.92 -8.37 -7.53
C ILE A 280 24.56 -7.34 -6.61
N TRP A 281 24.20 -6.07 -6.76
CA TRP A 281 24.75 -4.97 -5.99
C TRP A 281 23.68 -4.23 -5.20
N THR A 282 24.04 -3.83 -3.98
CA THR A 282 23.31 -2.85 -3.16
C THR A 282 24.22 -1.69 -2.83
N TYR A 283 23.71 -0.69 -2.09
CA TYR A 283 24.54 0.39 -1.55
C TYR A 283 25.67 -0.15 -0.64
N ASP A 284 25.39 -1.19 0.12
CA ASP A 284 26.31 -1.80 1.10
C ASP A 284 27.31 -2.77 0.46
N GLY A 285 27.22 -3.00 -0.86
CA GLY A 285 28.12 -3.89 -1.59
C GLY A 285 27.42 -5.04 -2.33
N PRO A 286 28.21 -6.03 -2.80
CA PRO A 286 27.69 -7.15 -3.56
C PRO A 286 26.98 -8.19 -2.69
N LEU A 287 25.93 -8.78 -3.24
CA LEU A 287 25.16 -9.88 -2.63
C LEU A 287 25.28 -11.15 -3.47
N ARG A 288 25.08 -12.32 -2.86
CA ARG A 288 24.90 -13.59 -3.56
C ARG A 288 23.46 -13.87 -3.94
N GLU A 289 22.53 -13.31 -3.14
CA GLU A 289 21.10 -13.47 -3.27
C GLU A 289 20.39 -12.20 -2.83
N ALA A 290 19.28 -11.88 -3.50
CA ALA A 290 18.37 -10.80 -3.09
C ALA A 290 16.92 -11.23 -3.32
N PHE A 291 15.97 -10.64 -2.58
CA PHE A 291 14.57 -11.02 -2.58
C PHE A 291 13.63 -9.81 -2.53
N CYS A 292 12.38 -10.01 -2.86
CA CYS A 292 11.35 -8.98 -2.76
C CYS A 292 11.19 -8.50 -1.30
N PRO A 293 11.16 -7.18 -1.04
CA PRO A 293 11.12 -6.04 -1.97
C PRO A 293 12.47 -5.26 -2.03
N GLN A 294 13.61 -5.90 -2.00
CA GLN A 294 14.91 -5.22 -2.00
C GLN A 294 15.15 -4.39 -3.28
N SER A 295 15.76 -3.22 -3.11
CA SER A 295 16.27 -2.41 -4.22
C SER A 295 17.71 -2.81 -4.53
N ILE A 296 17.97 -3.20 -5.78
CA ILE A 296 19.26 -3.75 -6.21
C ILE A 296 19.67 -3.23 -7.60
N THR A 297 20.91 -3.51 -7.95
CA THR A 297 21.42 -3.41 -9.32
C THR A 297 21.88 -4.78 -9.77
N LEU A 298 21.32 -5.28 -10.87
CA LEU A 298 21.72 -6.54 -11.49
C LEU A 298 22.72 -6.28 -12.60
N MET A 299 23.80 -7.06 -12.64
CA MET A 299 24.68 -7.22 -13.80
C MET A 299 24.39 -8.56 -14.45
N LEU A 300 24.38 -8.60 -15.78
CA LEU A 300 24.16 -9.80 -16.57
C LEU A 300 25.45 -10.23 -17.28
N GLU A 301 25.60 -11.51 -17.56
CA GLU A 301 26.76 -12.07 -18.28
C GLU A 301 26.82 -11.60 -19.74
N HIS A 302 25.65 -11.56 -20.41
CA HIS A 302 25.55 -11.17 -21.79
C HIS A 302 25.01 -9.74 -21.92
N ASP A 303 25.52 -9.00 -22.86
CA ASP A 303 25.04 -7.66 -23.17
C ASP A 303 23.77 -7.76 -24.04
N ILE A 304 22.62 -7.84 -23.39
CA ILE A 304 21.30 -7.87 -24.01
C ILE A 304 20.62 -6.51 -23.91
N ASP A 305 19.75 -6.21 -24.87
CA ASP A 305 19.06 -4.92 -24.91
C ASP A 305 17.93 -4.87 -23.88
N ILE A 306 18.14 -4.06 -22.84
CA ILE A 306 17.17 -3.83 -21.77
C ILE A 306 17.13 -2.33 -21.48
N SER A 307 15.91 -1.81 -21.38
CA SER A 307 15.64 -0.41 -21.12
C SER A 307 14.73 -0.23 -19.90
N ARG A 308 14.59 1.01 -19.44
CA ARG A 308 13.57 1.35 -18.45
C ARG A 308 12.17 0.96 -18.99
N GLY A 309 11.39 0.28 -18.17
CA GLY A 309 10.06 -0.21 -18.52
C GLY A 309 10.02 -1.67 -18.94
N ASP A 310 11.19 -2.28 -19.16
CA ASP A 310 11.30 -3.73 -19.35
C ASP A 310 11.29 -4.45 -18.01
N MET A 311 11.04 -5.75 -18.04
CA MET A 311 10.98 -6.58 -16.83
C MET A 311 11.93 -7.77 -16.98
N ILE A 312 12.81 -7.96 -16.00
CA ILE A 312 13.63 -9.16 -15.89
C ILE A 312 12.87 -10.17 -15.04
N ILE A 313 12.73 -11.39 -15.56
CA ILE A 313 11.94 -12.47 -14.92
C ILE A 313 12.76 -13.76 -14.81
N GLY A 314 12.28 -14.69 -13.97
CA GLY A 314 12.71 -16.08 -14.00
C GLY A 314 12.01 -16.82 -15.16
N PRO A 315 12.72 -17.66 -15.93
CA PRO A 315 12.14 -18.34 -17.08
C PRO A 315 11.07 -19.39 -16.73
N ASP A 316 11.08 -19.85 -15.48
CA ASP A 316 10.20 -20.94 -15.00
C ASP A 316 8.80 -20.47 -14.57
N ASN A 317 8.60 -19.15 -14.42
CA ASN A 317 7.33 -18.56 -13.99
C ASN A 317 7.02 -17.32 -14.80
N LEU A 318 6.34 -17.52 -15.93
CA LEU A 318 6.06 -16.45 -16.89
C LEU A 318 4.83 -15.63 -16.46
N PRO A 319 4.92 -14.27 -16.48
CA PRO A 319 3.77 -13.39 -16.31
C PRO A 319 2.86 -13.40 -17.54
N GLY A 320 1.71 -12.74 -17.44
CA GLY A 320 0.89 -12.44 -18.61
C GLY A 320 1.45 -11.26 -19.41
N ALA A 321 1.09 -11.22 -20.71
CA ALA A 321 1.31 -10.03 -21.53
C ALA A 321 0.07 -9.78 -22.40
N SER A 322 -0.48 -8.58 -22.31
CA SER A 322 -1.65 -8.19 -23.09
C SER A 322 -1.70 -6.68 -23.30
N ALA A 323 -2.29 -6.28 -24.42
CA ALA A 323 -2.72 -4.91 -24.68
C ALA A 323 -4.19 -4.68 -24.31
N ASP A 324 -4.97 -5.73 -24.18
CA ASP A 324 -6.34 -5.69 -23.67
C ASP A 324 -6.35 -6.11 -22.20
N LEU A 325 -6.74 -5.18 -21.35
CA LEU A 325 -6.66 -5.33 -19.90
C LEU A 325 -8.04 -5.25 -19.27
N ARG A 326 -8.29 -6.07 -18.26
CA ARG A 326 -9.43 -5.93 -17.35
C ARG A 326 -8.90 -5.52 -15.99
N ALA A 327 -9.53 -4.53 -15.36
CA ALA A 327 -9.08 -4.01 -14.08
C ALA A 327 -10.24 -3.47 -13.25
N ARG A 328 -10.10 -3.57 -11.93
CA ARG A 328 -10.88 -2.78 -10.98
C ARG A 328 -10.22 -1.43 -10.84
N VAL A 329 -10.95 -0.35 -11.09
CA VAL A 329 -10.42 1.02 -11.02
C VAL A 329 -11.16 1.80 -9.93
N CYS A 330 -10.39 2.47 -9.07
CA CYS A 330 -10.87 3.53 -8.20
C CYS A 330 -10.67 4.87 -8.93
N TRP A 331 -11.77 5.56 -9.22
CA TRP A 331 -11.71 6.83 -9.94
C TRP A 331 -11.51 8.00 -8.97
N MET A 332 -10.57 8.89 -9.27
CA MET A 332 -10.07 9.90 -8.33
C MET A 332 -10.22 11.34 -8.84
N HIS A 333 -10.91 11.54 -9.95
CA HIS A 333 -11.03 12.87 -10.58
C HIS A 333 -12.47 13.34 -10.61
N SER A 334 -12.68 14.68 -10.46
CA SER A 334 -14.01 15.30 -10.48
C SER A 334 -14.74 15.14 -11.81
N ARG A 335 -13.99 15.08 -12.93
CA ARG A 335 -14.55 14.73 -14.24
C ARG A 335 -14.73 13.23 -14.30
N PRO A 336 -15.94 12.72 -14.57
CA PRO A 336 -16.18 11.28 -14.61
C PRO A 336 -15.33 10.54 -15.65
N LEU A 337 -15.02 9.28 -15.37
CA LEU A 337 -14.45 8.35 -16.32
C LEU A 337 -15.53 7.94 -17.32
N GLN A 338 -15.23 8.06 -18.61
CA GLN A 338 -16.14 7.72 -19.69
C GLN A 338 -15.47 6.81 -20.73
N ARG A 339 -16.29 6.00 -21.40
CA ARG A 339 -15.86 5.18 -22.55
C ARG A 339 -15.21 6.01 -23.64
N GLY A 340 -14.21 5.48 -24.31
CA GLY A 340 -13.49 6.11 -25.42
C GLY A 340 -12.44 7.15 -25.00
N ARG A 341 -12.36 7.52 -23.72
CA ARG A 341 -11.35 8.47 -23.24
C ARG A 341 -9.96 7.88 -23.22
N LYS A 342 -8.97 8.71 -23.50
CA LYS A 342 -7.54 8.37 -23.54
C LYS A 342 -6.84 8.92 -22.31
N TYR A 343 -5.98 8.11 -21.71
CA TYR A 343 -5.12 8.42 -20.58
C TYR A 343 -3.70 7.90 -20.81
N LEU A 344 -2.74 8.38 -20.04
CA LEU A 344 -1.49 7.66 -19.87
C LEU A 344 -1.71 6.64 -18.75
N LEU A 345 -1.29 5.41 -18.99
CA LEU A 345 -1.28 4.33 -18.00
C LEU A 345 0.16 4.08 -17.60
N ARG A 346 0.46 4.23 -16.32
CA ARG A 346 1.76 3.88 -15.76
C ARG A 346 1.65 2.60 -14.94
N HIS A 347 2.34 1.58 -15.41
CA HIS A 347 2.45 0.27 -14.79
C HIS A 347 3.92 0.00 -14.45
N THR A 348 4.21 -0.24 -13.17
CA THR A 348 5.59 -0.36 -12.69
C THR A 348 6.47 0.80 -13.19
N THR A 349 7.45 0.52 -14.05
CA THR A 349 8.37 1.51 -14.64
C THR A 349 7.99 1.92 -16.07
N ARG A 350 6.97 1.28 -16.67
CA ARG A 350 6.52 1.52 -18.05
C ARG A 350 5.32 2.46 -18.08
N THR A 351 5.32 3.36 -19.06
CA THR A 351 4.18 4.26 -19.36
C THR A 351 3.73 4.05 -20.78
N VAL A 352 2.43 3.83 -20.99
CA VAL A 352 1.79 3.63 -22.30
C VAL A 352 0.52 4.48 -22.41
N GLN A 353 0.04 4.71 -23.63
CA GLN A 353 -1.31 5.26 -23.84
C GLN A 353 -2.34 4.15 -23.60
N ALA A 354 -3.46 4.50 -22.98
CA ALA A 354 -4.59 3.62 -22.74
C ALA A 354 -5.90 4.30 -23.12
N VAL A 355 -6.82 3.52 -23.67
CA VAL A 355 -8.20 3.94 -23.95
C VAL A 355 -9.14 3.12 -23.09
N ILE A 356 -10.12 3.75 -22.49
CA ILE A 356 -11.23 3.06 -21.80
C ILE A 356 -12.13 2.45 -22.88
N ALA A 357 -12.03 1.15 -23.04
CA ALA A 357 -12.85 0.43 -24.02
C ALA A 357 -14.27 0.23 -23.52
N ASP A 358 -14.41 -0.11 -22.22
CA ASP A 358 -15.71 -0.32 -21.59
C ASP A 358 -15.67 -0.08 -20.09
N ILE A 359 -16.85 0.12 -19.48
CA ILE A 359 -17.10 0.16 -18.03
C ILE A 359 -18.12 -0.93 -17.75
N GLU A 360 -17.70 -2.03 -17.15
CA GLU A 360 -18.52 -3.23 -16.99
C GLU A 360 -19.45 -3.14 -15.79
N ASP A 361 -18.97 -2.62 -14.68
CA ASP A 361 -19.76 -2.40 -13.47
C ASP A 361 -19.28 -1.18 -12.66
N ARG A 362 -20.07 -0.85 -11.64
CA ARG A 362 -19.73 0.05 -10.55
C ARG A 362 -20.17 -0.60 -9.23
N ILE A 363 -19.33 -0.58 -8.20
CA ILE A 363 -19.69 -1.08 -6.88
C ILE A 363 -20.60 -0.07 -6.17
N ASP A 364 -21.76 -0.49 -5.74
CA ASP A 364 -22.60 0.26 -4.80
C ASP A 364 -21.99 0.16 -3.39
N MET A 365 -21.62 1.30 -2.79
CA MET A 365 -20.94 1.32 -1.49
C MET A 365 -21.86 0.98 -0.31
N ALA A 366 -23.17 1.07 -0.48
CA ALA A 366 -24.13 0.71 0.58
C ALA A 366 -24.33 -0.82 0.66
N THR A 367 -24.44 -1.47 -0.50
CA THR A 367 -24.68 -2.92 -0.60
C THR A 367 -23.42 -3.74 -0.85
N LEU A 368 -22.35 -3.12 -1.34
CA LEU A 368 -21.11 -3.73 -1.85
C LEU A 368 -21.36 -4.66 -3.05
N GLU A 369 -22.47 -4.46 -3.77
CA GLU A 369 -22.83 -5.24 -4.94
C GLU A 369 -22.49 -4.49 -6.24
N PRO A 370 -22.14 -5.21 -7.32
CA PRO A 370 -21.88 -4.60 -8.61
C PRO A 370 -23.19 -4.14 -9.28
N VAL A 371 -23.22 -2.88 -9.72
CA VAL A 371 -24.26 -2.31 -10.58
C VAL A 371 -23.75 -2.40 -12.02
N PRO A 372 -24.37 -3.21 -12.89
CA PRO A 372 -23.88 -3.45 -14.24
C PRO A 372 -24.07 -2.25 -15.16
N ASP A 373 -23.21 -2.15 -16.16
CA ASP A 373 -23.28 -1.23 -17.31
C ASP A 373 -23.52 0.25 -16.95
N PRO A 374 -22.75 0.84 -16.01
CA PRO A 374 -22.90 2.25 -15.70
C PRO A 374 -22.41 3.11 -16.90
N ALA A 375 -23.05 4.27 -17.09
CA ALA A 375 -22.63 5.19 -18.16
C ALA A 375 -21.23 5.76 -17.93
N GLU A 376 -20.84 5.93 -16.68
CA GLU A 376 -19.57 6.54 -16.26
C GLU A 376 -19.23 6.15 -14.82
N LEU A 377 -17.98 6.38 -14.40
CA LEU A 377 -17.60 6.36 -12.98
C LEU A 377 -17.38 7.80 -12.50
N ALA A 378 -18.12 8.19 -11.49
CA ALA A 378 -17.98 9.47 -10.82
C ALA A 378 -16.78 9.48 -9.85
N LEU A 379 -16.46 10.64 -9.28
CA LEU A 379 -15.43 10.77 -8.25
C LEU A 379 -15.68 9.78 -7.10
N ASN A 380 -14.64 9.01 -6.74
CA ASN A 380 -14.63 7.97 -5.70
C ASN A 380 -15.45 6.71 -6.02
N ASP A 381 -15.96 6.60 -7.23
CA ASP A 381 -16.54 5.33 -7.66
C ASP A 381 -15.43 4.28 -7.89
N ILE A 382 -15.82 3.04 -7.61
CA ILE A 382 -15.00 1.86 -7.87
C ILE A 382 -15.77 0.99 -8.85
N GLY A 383 -15.14 0.64 -9.97
CA GLY A 383 -15.80 -0.15 -11.00
C GLY A 383 -14.83 -1.01 -11.79
N GLU A 384 -15.37 -2.00 -12.49
CA GLU A 384 -14.63 -2.81 -13.44
C GLU A 384 -14.59 -2.15 -14.81
N VAL A 385 -13.39 -2.07 -15.37
CA VAL A 385 -13.18 -1.44 -16.67
C VAL A 385 -12.35 -2.34 -17.59
N ARG A 386 -12.61 -2.21 -18.90
CA ARG A 386 -11.74 -2.75 -19.95
C ARG A 386 -10.94 -1.61 -20.55
N LEU A 387 -9.63 -1.83 -20.64
CA LEU A 387 -8.70 -0.87 -21.23
C LEU A 387 -7.97 -1.51 -22.41
N ARG A 388 -7.70 -0.69 -23.42
CA ARG A 388 -6.80 -1.06 -24.52
C ARG A 388 -5.60 -0.14 -24.51
N THR A 389 -4.41 -0.73 -24.45
CA THR A 389 -3.13 -0.01 -24.41
C THR A 389 -2.46 0.02 -25.77
N SER A 390 -1.57 1.02 -25.99
CA SER A 390 -0.84 1.20 -27.25
C SER A 390 0.22 0.12 -27.51
N GLY A 391 0.50 -0.73 -26.54
CA GLY A 391 1.39 -1.87 -26.62
C GLY A 391 1.19 -2.79 -25.42
N PRO A 392 1.60 -4.04 -25.50
CA PRO A 392 1.38 -5.01 -24.44
C PRO A 392 2.10 -4.61 -23.16
N LEU A 393 1.44 -4.83 -22.02
CA LEU A 393 2.04 -4.78 -20.69
C LEU A 393 2.34 -6.20 -20.21
N VAL A 394 3.45 -6.34 -19.51
CA VAL A 394 3.85 -7.57 -18.83
C VAL A 394 3.41 -7.44 -17.38
N PHE A 395 2.47 -8.27 -16.93
CA PHE A 395 1.84 -8.10 -15.62
C PHE A 395 1.42 -9.42 -14.99
N ASP A 396 1.19 -9.38 -13.70
CA ASP A 396 0.50 -10.42 -12.94
C ASP A 396 -0.89 -9.92 -12.51
N GLY A 397 -1.80 -10.82 -12.16
CA GLY A 397 -3.03 -10.40 -11.50
C GLY A 397 -2.72 -9.74 -10.13
N TYR A 398 -3.45 -8.69 -9.79
CA TYR A 398 -3.26 -7.97 -8.51
C TYR A 398 -3.38 -8.89 -7.29
N SER A 399 -4.23 -9.91 -7.38
CA SER A 399 -4.38 -10.94 -6.34
C SER A 399 -3.12 -11.78 -6.11
N THR A 400 -2.27 -11.91 -7.14
CA THR A 400 -1.03 -12.70 -7.09
C THR A 400 0.16 -11.81 -6.74
N ASN A 401 0.22 -10.61 -7.30
CA ASN A 401 1.31 -9.68 -7.05
C ASN A 401 0.80 -8.22 -7.13
N ARG A 402 0.73 -7.54 -5.97
CA ARG A 402 0.24 -6.17 -5.87
C ARG A 402 1.08 -5.19 -6.69
N LEU A 403 2.41 -5.37 -6.76
CA LEU A 403 3.32 -4.44 -7.44
C LEU A 403 3.22 -4.53 -8.96
N THR A 404 3.17 -5.75 -9.51
CA THR A 404 3.06 -5.99 -10.95
C THR A 404 1.62 -6.12 -11.44
N GLY A 405 0.65 -6.09 -10.54
CA GLY A 405 -0.78 -6.11 -10.84
C GLY A 405 -1.48 -4.76 -10.70
N SER A 406 -0.74 -3.68 -10.38
CA SER A 406 -1.31 -2.34 -10.21
C SER A 406 -0.84 -1.36 -11.26
N PHE A 407 -1.65 -0.34 -11.52
CA PHE A 407 -1.31 0.78 -12.38
C PHE A 407 -2.00 2.07 -11.92
N ILE A 408 -1.54 3.19 -12.43
CA ILE A 408 -2.24 4.48 -12.31
C ILE A 408 -2.63 5.01 -13.69
N LEU A 409 -3.77 5.70 -13.73
CA LEU A 409 -4.21 6.49 -14.88
C LEU A 409 -3.83 7.95 -14.65
N ILE A 410 -3.25 8.57 -15.68
CA ILE A 410 -2.73 9.93 -15.65
C ILE A 410 -3.41 10.74 -16.76
N GLU A 411 -3.94 11.90 -16.43
CA GLU A 411 -4.48 12.84 -17.41
C GLU A 411 -3.33 13.48 -18.22
N PRO A 412 -3.28 13.32 -19.55
CA PRO A 412 -2.13 13.77 -20.34
C PRO A 412 -1.87 15.29 -20.29
N GLY A 413 -2.92 16.08 -20.13
CA GLY A 413 -2.80 17.55 -20.17
C GLY A 413 -2.26 18.17 -18.87
N THR A 414 -2.55 17.54 -17.72
CA THR A 414 -2.21 18.06 -16.39
C THR A 414 -1.16 17.22 -15.65
N ASN A 415 -0.86 16.03 -16.13
CA ASN A 415 -0.07 15.00 -15.45
C ASN A 415 -0.64 14.60 -14.07
N ALA A 416 -1.90 14.91 -13.79
CA ALA A 416 -2.56 14.50 -12.56
C ALA A 416 -2.90 13.02 -12.59
N THR A 417 -2.69 12.33 -11.48
CA THR A 417 -3.21 10.96 -11.28
C THR A 417 -4.73 11.06 -11.12
N VAL A 418 -5.47 10.39 -12.00
CA VAL A 418 -6.93 10.44 -12.07
C VAL A 418 -7.61 9.11 -11.69
N GLY A 419 -6.85 8.03 -11.60
CA GLY A 419 -7.36 6.73 -11.15
C GLY A 419 -6.22 5.79 -10.76
N ALA A 420 -6.53 4.83 -9.90
CA ALA A 420 -5.68 3.69 -9.58
C ALA A 420 -6.40 2.40 -9.97
N GLY A 421 -5.67 1.47 -10.59
CA GLY A 421 -6.23 0.24 -11.08
C GLY A 421 -5.52 -1.00 -10.58
N MET A 422 -6.31 -2.07 -10.42
CA MET A 422 -5.90 -3.40 -10.01
C MET A 422 -6.25 -4.37 -11.12
N LEU A 423 -5.23 -4.93 -11.77
CA LEU A 423 -5.40 -5.84 -12.91
C LEU A 423 -5.97 -7.19 -12.46
N PHE A 424 -6.93 -7.69 -13.20
CA PHE A 424 -7.36 -9.08 -13.08
C PHE A 424 -6.27 -10.03 -13.60
N PRO A 425 -6.29 -11.30 -13.19
CA PRO A 425 -5.34 -12.28 -13.70
C PRO A 425 -5.36 -12.30 -15.24
N PRO A 426 -4.18 -12.42 -15.89
CA PRO A 426 -4.09 -12.51 -17.33
C PRO A 426 -4.77 -13.79 -17.83
N THR A 427 -5.47 -13.69 -18.97
CA THR A 427 -6.07 -14.84 -19.64
C THR A 427 -5.04 -15.67 -20.42
N GLU A 428 -3.92 -15.04 -20.80
CA GLU A 428 -2.84 -15.66 -21.53
C GLU A 428 -1.50 -15.36 -20.87
N VAL A 429 -0.65 -16.38 -20.79
CA VAL A 429 0.73 -16.26 -20.32
C VAL A 429 1.62 -15.94 -21.51
N VAL A 430 2.69 -15.17 -21.30
CA VAL A 430 3.71 -14.91 -22.32
C VAL A 430 4.19 -16.25 -22.90
N LYS A 431 4.06 -16.42 -24.21
CA LYS A 431 4.78 -17.47 -24.93
C LYS A 431 6.02 -16.81 -25.53
N PRO A 432 7.23 -17.01 -24.97
CA PRO A 432 8.42 -16.52 -25.60
C PRO A 432 8.55 -17.22 -26.96
N GLU A 433 8.61 -16.47 -28.04
CA GLU A 433 9.11 -17.00 -29.30
C GLU A 433 10.60 -17.29 -29.05
N TYR A 434 10.91 -18.52 -28.73
CA TYR A 434 12.29 -19.01 -28.75
C TYR A 434 12.76 -18.91 -30.23
N SER A 435 13.43 -17.82 -30.57
CA SER A 435 14.32 -17.87 -31.69
C SER A 435 15.48 -18.77 -31.26
N ASP A 436 15.46 -20.02 -31.71
CA ASP A 436 16.62 -20.92 -31.68
C ASP A 436 17.75 -20.26 -32.51
N PHE A 437 18.45 -19.33 -31.92
CA PHE A 437 19.79 -19.00 -32.33
C PHE A 437 20.76 -19.78 -31.42
N ALA A 438 20.81 -21.08 -31.70
CA ALA A 438 21.99 -21.85 -31.46
C ALA A 438 23.05 -21.40 -32.47
N ILE A 439 24.06 -20.67 -32.00
CA ILE A 439 25.39 -20.60 -32.63
C ILE A 439 26.40 -21.02 -31.58
#